data_910efe37bdd78d72b6cc76ba8106b8f8
#
_entry.id   910efe37bdd78d72b6cc76ba8106b8f8
#
_cell.length_a   1.000
_cell.length_b   1.000
_cell.length_c   1.000
_cell.angle_alpha   90.00
_cell.angle_beta   90.00
_cell.angle_gamma   90.00
#
_symmetry.space_group_name_H-M   'P 1'
#
loop_
_entity.id
_entity.type
_entity.pdbx_description
1 polymer ?
#
loop_
_entity_poly.entity_id
_entity_poly.type
_entity_poly.pdbx_seq_one_letter_code
_entity_poly.pdbx_strand_id
1 'polypeptide(L)' 'MKEPIVNGSDSELELLISELVNYGIEVFNKEEDKFQRWMKKPTNSLGNNTPESLLDSVAGIQEVRNCLNRIEFGNLA' A
#
# COMPACT_ATOMS: atom_id res chain seq x y z
N MET A 1 22.91 9.70 19.92
CA MET A 1 22.33 9.72 19.64
C MET A 1 21.52 9.56 19.26
N LYS A 2 21.28 9.56 19.26
CA LYS A 2 20.54 9.50 18.89
C LYS A 2 19.63 9.18 18.45
N GLU A 3 19.40 8.98 18.28
CA GLU A 3 18.57 8.77 17.87
C GLU A 3 17.70 8.27 17.83
N PRO A 4 17.50 8.19 17.81
CA PRO A 4 16.68 7.78 17.77
C PRO A 4 15.89 7.28 17.77
N ILE A 5 15.82 7.22 17.70
CA ILE A 5 15.16 6.67 17.83
C ILE A 5 14.17 6.34 17.64
N VAL A 6 14.08 6.44 18.00
CA VAL A 6 13.02 6.20 17.92
C VAL A 6 12.23 6.28 17.02
N ASN A 7 12.49 6.71 16.49
CA ASN A 7 11.79 6.79 15.36
C ASN A 7 11.89 5.60 14.54
N GLY A 8 12.12 4.47 15.11
CA GLY A 8 12.09 3.20 14.45
C GLY A 8 10.79 2.99 13.74
N SER A 9 9.66 3.42 14.33
CA SER A 9 8.39 3.15 13.70
C SER A 9 8.19 3.94 12.42
N ASP A 10 8.73 5.15 12.33
CA ASP A 10 8.65 5.91 11.09
C ASP A 10 9.46 5.25 9.98
N SER A 11 10.64 4.76 10.32
CA SER A 11 11.48 4.06 9.37
C SER A 11 10.82 2.78 8.91
N GLU A 12 10.15 2.09 9.81
CA GLU A 12 9.42 0.88 9.45
C GLU A 12 8.29 1.19 8.49
N LEU A 13 7.54 2.26 8.75
CA LEU A 13 6.46 2.64 7.86
C LEU A 13 6.98 2.95 6.47
N GLU A 14 8.07 3.71 6.41
CA GLU A 14 8.64 4.06 5.12
C GLU A 14 9.07 2.83 4.34
N LEU A 15 9.69 1.89 5.03
CA LEU A 15 10.09 0.65 4.39
C LEU A 15 8.90 -0.14 3.90
N LEU A 16 7.88 -0.27 4.75
CA LEU A 16 6.67 -1.00 4.37
C LEU A 16 5.97 -0.34 3.20
N ILE A 17 5.92 0.98 3.19
CA ILE A 17 5.30 1.70 2.08
C ILE A 17 6.09 1.45 0.81
N SER A 18 7.42 1.52 0.89
CA SER A 18 8.27 1.28 -0.25
C SER A 18 8.04 -0.12 -0.83
N GLU A 19 8.00 -1.11 0.04
CA GLU A 19 7.75 -2.48 -0.39
C GLU A 19 6.37 -2.63 -0.99
N LEU A 20 5.38 -1.97 -0.40
CA LEU A 20 4.03 -2.03 -0.91
C LEU A 20 3.94 -1.42 -2.31
N VAL A 21 4.58 -0.28 -2.50
CA VAL A 21 4.56 0.40 -3.79
C VAL A 21 5.22 -0.47 -4.86
N ASN A 22 6.36 -1.05 -4.53
CA ASN A 22 7.03 -1.94 -5.47
C ASN A 22 6.14 -3.13 -5.84
N TYR A 23 5.49 -3.71 -4.85
CA TYR A 23 4.58 -4.82 -5.10
C TYR A 23 3.40 -4.38 -5.96
N GLY A 24 2.83 -3.22 -5.64
CA GLY A 24 1.69 -2.70 -6.38
C GLY A 24 2.01 -2.44 -7.85
N ILE A 25 3.19 -1.89 -8.10
CA ILE A 25 3.61 -1.65 -9.48
C ILE A 25 3.69 -2.98 -10.24
N GLU A 26 4.20 -4.01 -9.58
CA GLU A 26 4.25 -5.33 -10.21
C GLU A 26 2.86 -5.89 -10.48
N VAL A 27 1.94 -5.71 -9.53
CA VAL A 27 0.57 -6.18 -9.70
C VAL A 27 -0.08 -5.51 -10.91
N PHE A 28 0.27 -4.26 -11.16
CA PHE A 28 -0.27 -3.51 -12.28
C PHE A 28 0.60 -3.64 -13.54
N ASN A 29 1.44 -4.67 -13.60
CA ASN A 29 2.28 -4.97 -14.77
C ASN A 29 3.22 -3.82 -15.12
N LYS A 30 3.73 -3.16 -14.09
CA LYS A 30 4.65 -2.04 -14.21
C LYS A 30 4.05 -0.81 -14.86
N GLU A 31 2.72 -0.76 -14.91
CA GLU A 31 2.03 0.44 -15.40
C GLU A 31 1.81 1.37 -14.23
N GLU A 32 2.82 2.18 -13.95
CA GLU A 32 2.83 3.04 -12.76
C GLU A 32 1.67 4.03 -12.77
N ASP A 33 1.30 4.54 -13.94
CA ASP A 33 0.18 5.46 -14.03
C ASP A 33 -1.09 4.85 -13.50
N LYS A 34 -1.35 3.62 -13.89
CA LYS A 34 -2.56 2.92 -13.45
C LYS A 34 -2.51 2.66 -11.96
N PHE A 35 -1.35 2.25 -11.47
CA PHE A 35 -1.20 2.02 -10.04
C PHE A 35 -1.44 3.31 -9.27
N GLN A 36 -0.88 4.43 -9.71
CA GLN A 36 -1.05 5.70 -9.02
C GLN A 36 -2.51 6.14 -9.03
N ARG A 37 -3.21 5.94 -10.12
CA ARG A 37 -4.63 6.28 -10.17
C ARG A 37 -5.43 5.42 -9.21
N TRP A 38 -5.10 4.14 -9.13
CA TRP A 38 -5.77 3.24 -8.19
C TRP A 38 -5.54 3.70 -6.76
N MET A 39 -4.33 4.13 -6.44
CA MET A 39 -4.01 4.58 -5.10
C MET A 39 -4.81 5.80 -4.67
N LYS A 40 -5.28 6.57 -5.63
CA LYS A 40 -5.97 7.82 -5.35
C LYS A 40 -7.48 7.73 -5.47
N LYS A 41 -8.01 6.56 -5.74
CA LYS A 41 -9.44 6.36 -5.85
C LYS A 41 -10.00 5.67 -4.62
N PRO A 42 -11.19 6.11 -4.15
CA PRO A 42 -11.87 5.37 -3.08
C PRO A 42 -12.16 3.95 -3.55
N THR A 43 -11.97 3.00 -2.67
CA THR A 43 -12.14 1.58 -2.98
C THR A 43 -13.12 0.97 -1.98
N ASN A 44 -14.13 0.28 -2.51
CA ASN A 44 -15.14 -0.34 -1.65
C ASN A 44 -14.54 -1.28 -0.62
N SER A 45 -13.61 -2.10 -1.02
CA SER A 45 -13.04 -3.08 -0.09
C SER A 45 -12.19 -2.44 0.99
N LEU A 46 -11.95 -1.13 0.88
CA LEU A 46 -11.24 -0.37 1.90
C LEU A 46 -12.16 0.62 2.60
N GLY A 47 -13.46 0.32 2.62
CA GLY A 47 -14.42 1.18 3.28
C GLY A 47 -14.59 2.51 2.59
N ASN A 48 -14.41 2.53 1.28
CA ASN A 48 -14.48 3.73 0.45
C ASN A 48 -13.36 4.72 0.74
N ASN A 49 -12.30 4.28 1.39
CA ASN A 49 -11.10 5.08 1.56
C ASN A 49 -10.18 4.89 0.37
N THR A 50 -9.36 5.89 0.09
CA THR A 50 -8.33 5.69 -0.93
C THR A 50 -7.22 4.84 -0.33
N PRO A 51 -6.60 3.98 -1.16
CA PRO A 51 -5.48 3.20 -0.65
C PRO A 51 -4.39 4.06 -0.02
N GLU A 52 -4.05 5.19 -0.66
CA GLU A 52 -2.97 6.01 -0.14
C GLU A 52 -3.30 6.63 1.21
N SER A 53 -4.57 6.85 1.51
CA SER A 53 -4.94 7.44 2.81
C SER A 53 -4.73 6.46 3.96
N LEU A 54 -4.57 5.19 3.66
CA LEU A 54 -4.38 4.18 4.70
C LEU A 54 -2.92 3.87 4.99
N LEU A 55 -2.00 4.57 4.34
CA LEU A 55 -0.58 4.26 4.48
C LEU A 55 0.05 4.88 5.72
N ASP A 56 -0.76 5.46 6.58
CA ASP A 56 -0.24 6.09 7.79
C ASP A 56 -0.14 5.12 8.97
N SER A 57 -0.45 3.86 8.75
CA SER A 57 -0.35 2.86 9.81
C SER A 57 -0.01 1.50 9.21
N VAL A 58 0.58 0.65 10.04
CA VAL A 58 0.90 -0.71 9.62
C VAL A 58 -0.36 -1.47 9.24
N ALA A 59 -1.41 -1.30 10.03
CA ALA A 59 -2.68 -1.98 9.74
C ALA A 59 -3.26 -1.54 8.41
N GLY A 60 -3.17 -0.24 8.12
CA GLY A 60 -3.68 0.28 6.85
C GLY A 60 -2.88 -0.25 5.67
N ILE A 61 -1.56 -0.28 5.80
CA ILE A 61 -0.69 -0.82 4.77
C ILE A 61 -1.05 -2.28 4.50
N GLN A 62 -1.31 -3.03 5.55
CA GLN A 62 -1.68 -4.43 5.41
C GLN A 62 -2.99 -4.58 4.64
N GLU A 63 -3.95 -3.69 4.90
CA GLU A 63 -5.23 -3.73 4.18
C GLU A 63 -5.05 -3.44 2.71
N VAL A 64 -4.21 -2.46 2.39
CA VAL A 64 -3.93 -2.14 0.99
C VAL A 64 -3.23 -3.31 0.32
N ARG A 65 -2.30 -3.93 1.03
CA ARG A 65 -1.60 -5.10 0.49
C ARG A 65 -2.57 -6.24 0.21
N ASN A 66 -3.52 -6.47 1.12
CA ASN A 66 -4.53 -7.50 0.90
C ASN A 66 -5.37 -7.20 -0.33
N CYS A 67 -5.66 -5.93 -0.54
CA CYS A 67 -6.39 -5.49 -1.71
C CYS A 67 -5.62 -5.80 -3.00
N LEU A 68 -4.32 -5.48 -2.99
CA LEU A 68 -3.46 -5.79 -4.13
C LEU A 68 -3.38 -7.29 -4.38
N ASN A 69 -3.31 -8.07 -3.30
CA ASN A 69 -3.32 -9.52 -3.44
C ASN A 69 -4.57 -9.99 -4.16
N ARG A 70 -5.71 -9.41 -3.83
CA ARG A 70 -6.95 -9.79 -4.48
C ARG A 70 -6.96 -9.40 -5.95
N ILE A 71 -6.37 -8.26 -6.27
CA ILE A 71 -6.27 -7.86 -7.67
C ILE A 71 -5.39 -8.86 -8.43
N GLU A 72 -4.29 -9.25 -7.81
CA GLU A 72 -3.34 -10.16 -8.45
C GLU A 72 -3.93 -11.56 -8.63
N PHE A 73 -4.64 -12.05 -7.63
CA PHE A 73 -5.10 -13.44 -7.64
C PHE A 73 -6.60 -13.59 -7.69
N GLY A 74 -7.32 -12.59 -7.23
CA GLY A 74 -8.76 -12.70 -7.07
C GLY A 74 -9.53 -12.70 -8.36
N ASN A 75 -8.94 -12.21 -9.43
CA ASN A 75 -9.59 -12.26 -10.72
C ASN A 75 -9.83 -13.67 -11.18
N LEU A 76 -9.13 -14.59 -10.57
CA LEU A 76 -9.30 -15.99 -10.91
C LEU A 76 -10.59 -16.56 -10.37
N ALA A 77 -11.18 -15.86 -9.45
CA ALA A 77 -12.40 -16.34 -8.82
C ALA A 77 -13.62 -16.11 -9.74
#